data_6bdcba246a49c823538c38b079136684
#
_entry.id   6bdcba246a49c823538c38b079136684
#
_cell.length_a   1.000
_cell.length_b   1.000
_cell.length_c   1.000
_cell.angle_alpha   90.00
_cell.angle_beta   90.00
_cell.angle_gamma   90.00
#
_symmetry.space_group_name_H-M   'P 1'
#
loop_
_entity.id
_entity.type
_entity.pdbx_description
1 polymer ?
#
loop_
_entity_poly.entity_id
_entity_poly.type
_entity_poly.pdbx_seq_one_letter_code
_entity_poly.pdbx_strand_id
1 'polypeptide(L)'
;MAEPTSLRIAFIVGHFPRLSETFILNQVTGLRDRGHQVDIYSEYAGHWEQVHPDVETYGLRQHTYPLYPVPAAYGVRSLVGLWLLLTRLPKAPRVLLGALNPWRHGRYALGWWLLYGAAAWVDRGCPRYDVIHSQFGTQGHRGWFLQRLMPDARLVVMFRGHDISSFVREKGPAIYADLFEAAHACLTNCDFFRQRLIELGCAPQKVAVHYSGLDVAKFTYRPRQLGADGAIRLVTTGRLVEKKGIEYAIRAIAPLAPRYPGLRYTIIGDGPLRADLEALAQSLNLGSVVQWVGWQSEQELIASLDRAHIFIAPSVTAADGNQDAPVNVLKEAMALGLPVVSTRHGGIPELVEDGVSGYLVPERDAAALSACLERLLGQPDQWAAMGRAGRACVEARFNLETLNDRLVGRYRDLLPTADPPRPRQPALATPA
;
A
#
# COMPACT_ATOMS: atom_id res chain seq x y z
N MET A 1 22.69 18.65 19.55
CA MET A 1 21.57 17.78 19.10
C MET A 1 22.11 16.38 19.01
N ALA A 2 21.58 15.42 19.78
CA ALA A 2 21.99 14.03 19.64
C ALA A 2 21.65 13.57 18.21
N GLU A 3 22.60 12.92 17.53
CA GLU A 3 22.32 12.31 16.22
C GLU A 3 21.11 11.38 16.33
N PRO A 4 20.18 11.43 15.35
CA PRO A 4 19.02 10.57 15.40
C PRO A 4 19.48 9.11 15.36
N THR A 5 19.20 8.39 16.43
CA THR A 5 19.61 6.98 16.58
C THR A 5 19.03 6.18 15.40
N SER A 6 19.92 5.53 14.64
CA SER A 6 19.54 4.65 13.52
C SER A 6 18.67 3.50 14.04
N LEU A 7 17.49 3.31 13.48
CA LEU A 7 16.59 2.21 13.79
C LEU A 7 16.91 0.99 12.94
N ARG A 8 16.73 -0.20 13.52
CA ARG A 8 16.74 -1.48 12.81
C ARG A 8 15.31 -1.97 12.65
N ILE A 9 14.86 -2.09 11.39
CA ILE A 9 13.46 -2.31 11.05
C ILE A 9 13.36 -3.61 10.25
N ALA A 10 12.46 -4.51 10.64
CA ALA A 10 12.08 -5.67 9.84
C ALA A 10 10.75 -5.41 9.13
N PHE A 11 10.75 -5.39 7.81
CA PHE A 11 9.54 -5.37 6.99
C PHE A 11 9.08 -6.79 6.73
N ILE A 12 7.80 -7.08 7.01
CA ILE A 12 7.18 -8.37 6.72
C ILE A 12 6.21 -8.18 5.55
N VAL A 13 6.47 -8.87 4.45
CA VAL A 13 5.74 -8.72 3.19
C VAL A 13 5.31 -10.07 2.63
N GLY A 14 4.27 -10.08 1.80
CA GLY A 14 3.83 -11.29 1.08
C GLY A 14 4.81 -11.66 -0.03
N HIS A 15 5.11 -10.73 -0.92
CA HIS A 15 6.02 -10.87 -2.05
C HIS A 15 6.95 -9.66 -2.12
N PHE A 16 8.23 -9.89 -2.41
CA PHE A 16 9.16 -8.80 -2.70
C PHE A 16 10.30 -9.32 -3.60
N PRO A 17 10.71 -8.55 -4.64
CA PRO A 17 10.09 -7.31 -5.14
C PRO A 17 8.81 -7.56 -5.96
N ARG A 18 7.95 -6.54 -6.08
CA ARG A 18 6.74 -6.58 -6.88
C ARG A 18 6.46 -5.20 -7.48
N LEU A 19 6.35 -5.10 -8.80
CA LEU A 19 6.14 -3.84 -9.51
C LEU A 19 4.87 -3.08 -9.11
N SER A 20 3.80 -3.81 -8.74
CA SER A 20 2.53 -3.19 -8.33
C SER A 20 2.51 -2.69 -6.87
N GLU A 21 3.58 -2.89 -6.11
CA GLU A 21 3.68 -2.53 -4.68
C GLU A 21 4.78 -1.49 -4.41
N THR A 22 4.91 -0.52 -5.31
CA THR A 22 5.90 0.58 -5.21
C THR A 22 5.83 1.34 -3.89
N PHE A 23 4.67 1.38 -3.23
CA PHE A 23 4.51 2.01 -1.91
C PHE A 23 5.33 1.32 -0.81
N ILE A 24 5.60 0.00 -0.90
CA ILE A 24 6.50 -0.71 0.02
C ILE A 24 7.94 -0.31 -0.29
N LEU A 25 8.32 -0.34 -1.57
CA LEU A 25 9.65 0.06 -2.02
C LEU A 25 9.97 1.49 -1.56
N ASN A 26 9.06 2.45 -1.80
CA ASN A 26 9.21 3.85 -1.41
C ASN A 26 9.38 4.05 0.11
N GLN A 27 8.75 3.22 0.94
CA GLN A 27 8.98 3.26 2.39
C GLN A 27 10.35 2.69 2.76
N VAL A 28 10.76 1.58 2.14
CA VAL A 28 12.05 0.95 2.41
C VAL A 28 13.19 1.88 2.01
N THR A 29 13.17 2.44 0.80
CA THR A 29 14.21 3.36 0.32
C THR A 29 14.24 4.64 1.14
N GLY A 30 13.08 5.26 1.39
CA GLY A 30 12.99 6.48 2.19
C GLY A 30 13.43 6.31 3.65
N LEU A 31 13.27 5.14 4.26
CA LEU A 31 13.83 4.83 5.58
C LEU A 31 15.36 4.67 5.51
N ARG A 32 15.88 4.05 4.45
CA ARG A 32 17.33 3.90 4.26
C ARG A 32 18.01 5.24 4.00
N ASP A 33 17.38 6.14 3.24
CA ASP A 33 17.88 7.50 3.00
C ASP A 33 18.00 8.31 4.31
N ARG A 34 17.17 7.96 5.31
CA ARG A 34 17.20 8.53 6.67
C ARG A 34 18.18 7.82 7.62
N GLY A 35 19.03 6.96 7.07
CA GLY A 35 20.07 6.25 7.82
C GLY A 35 19.57 5.06 8.64
N HIS A 36 18.32 4.59 8.42
CA HIS A 36 17.80 3.41 9.11
C HIS A 36 18.20 2.12 8.38
N GLN A 37 18.36 1.03 9.16
CA GLN A 37 18.62 -0.30 8.62
C GLN A 37 17.30 -1.01 8.40
N VAL A 38 17.03 -1.44 7.16
CA VAL A 38 15.79 -2.15 6.81
C VAL A 38 16.13 -3.51 6.23
N ASP A 39 15.66 -4.57 6.89
CA ASP A 39 15.62 -5.93 6.37
C ASP A 39 14.20 -6.28 5.94
N ILE A 40 14.06 -6.98 4.82
CA ILE A 40 12.78 -7.37 4.24
C ILE A 40 12.62 -8.87 4.37
N TYR A 41 11.57 -9.32 5.06
CA TYR A 41 11.18 -10.73 5.14
C TYR A 41 10.00 -10.98 4.21
N SER A 42 10.23 -11.74 3.14
CA SER A 42 9.23 -12.05 2.13
C SER A 42 8.74 -13.49 2.24
N GLU A 43 7.41 -13.69 2.30
CA GLU A 43 6.83 -15.04 2.37
C GLU A 43 7.04 -15.82 1.09
N TYR A 44 6.93 -15.16 -0.06
CA TYR A 44 7.12 -15.74 -1.37
C TYR A 44 8.19 -14.96 -2.13
N ALA A 45 8.90 -15.67 -2.99
CA ALA A 45 9.86 -15.04 -3.89
C ALA A 45 9.14 -14.02 -4.78
N GLY A 46 9.72 -12.83 -4.92
CA GLY A 46 9.26 -11.83 -5.89
C GLY A 46 9.77 -12.10 -7.30
N HIS A 47 9.40 -11.24 -8.21
CA HIS A 47 9.83 -11.30 -9.62
C HIS A 47 11.17 -10.59 -9.78
N TRP A 48 12.27 -11.31 -9.57
CA TRP A 48 13.63 -10.75 -9.66
C TRP A 48 14.14 -10.54 -11.10
N GLU A 49 13.41 -11.03 -12.09
CA GLU A 49 13.74 -10.86 -13.52
C GLU A 49 13.34 -9.47 -14.03
N GLN A 50 12.32 -8.87 -13.41
CA GLN A 50 11.83 -7.54 -13.76
C GLN A 50 11.55 -6.76 -12.48
N VAL A 51 12.48 -5.90 -12.09
CA VAL A 51 12.41 -5.12 -10.84
C VAL A 51 12.42 -3.61 -11.13
N HIS A 52 11.93 -2.85 -10.16
CA HIS A 52 12.08 -1.40 -10.19
C HIS A 52 13.57 -1.03 -10.04
N PRO A 53 14.10 -0.01 -10.73
CA PRO A 53 15.52 0.40 -10.66
C PRO A 53 16.03 0.59 -9.22
N ASP A 54 15.20 1.13 -8.31
CA ASP A 54 15.58 1.36 -6.91
C ASP A 54 15.92 0.07 -6.17
N VAL A 55 15.35 -1.09 -6.56
CA VAL A 55 15.69 -2.38 -5.95
C VAL A 55 17.18 -2.70 -6.13
N GLU A 56 17.73 -2.38 -7.28
CA GLU A 56 19.14 -2.57 -7.59
C GLU A 56 20.00 -1.45 -7.00
N THR A 57 19.56 -0.19 -7.14
CA THR A 57 20.26 0.99 -6.62
C THR A 57 20.52 0.90 -5.13
N TYR A 58 19.52 0.43 -4.37
CA TYR A 58 19.63 0.25 -2.91
C TYR A 58 20.14 -1.14 -2.49
N GLY A 59 20.50 -2.01 -3.43
CA GLY A 59 21.00 -3.36 -3.15
C GLY A 59 20.03 -4.22 -2.33
N LEU A 60 18.71 -4.05 -2.54
CA LEU A 60 17.70 -4.65 -1.68
C LEU A 60 17.66 -6.18 -1.76
N ARG A 61 18.22 -6.79 -2.80
CA ARG A 61 18.35 -8.26 -2.89
C ARG A 61 19.12 -8.84 -1.70
N GLN A 62 20.18 -8.16 -1.25
CA GLN A 62 21.02 -8.59 -0.12
C GLN A 62 20.35 -8.39 1.24
N HIS A 63 19.27 -7.59 1.28
CA HIS A 63 18.49 -7.28 2.46
C HIS A 63 17.11 -7.94 2.45
N THR A 64 16.86 -8.87 1.50
CA THR A 64 15.61 -9.62 1.39
C THR A 64 15.85 -11.07 1.79
N TYR A 65 15.11 -11.53 2.78
CA TYR A 65 15.22 -12.84 3.39
C TYR A 65 13.90 -13.61 3.25
N PRO A 66 13.94 -14.92 2.96
CA PRO A 66 12.72 -15.71 2.86
C PRO A 66 12.09 -15.91 4.24
N LEU A 67 10.77 -15.73 4.30
CA LEU A 67 9.95 -16.32 5.35
C LEU A 67 9.47 -17.69 4.87
N TYR A 68 9.57 -18.69 5.74
CA TYR A 68 9.10 -20.02 5.39
C TYR A 68 7.56 -20.04 5.37
N PRO A 69 6.92 -20.40 4.24
CA PRO A 69 5.48 -20.57 4.18
C PRO A 69 5.02 -21.65 5.17
N VAL A 70 3.98 -21.34 5.95
CA VAL A 70 3.47 -22.29 6.95
C VAL A 70 2.37 -23.14 6.32
N PRO A 71 2.58 -24.46 6.14
CA PRO A 71 1.58 -25.34 5.52
C PRO A 71 0.28 -25.37 6.31
N ALA A 72 -0.87 -25.36 5.61
CA ALA A 72 -2.19 -25.46 6.26
C ALA A 72 -2.39 -26.84 6.94
N ALA A 73 -2.00 -27.90 6.25
CA ALA A 73 -2.10 -29.27 6.78
C ALA A 73 -1.11 -29.51 7.92
N TYR A 74 -1.61 -29.88 9.10
CA TYR A 74 -0.82 -30.05 10.32
C TYR A 74 0.34 -31.07 10.12
N GLY A 75 0.09 -32.21 9.49
CA GLY A 75 1.12 -33.23 9.24
C GLY A 75 2.29 -32.71 8.39
N VAL A 76 1.97 -32.03 7.28
CA VAL A 76 3.00 -31.40 6.41
C VAL A 76 3.76 -30.32 7.17
N ARG A 77 3.03 -29.49 7.92
CA ARG A 77 3.62 -28.44 8.77
C ARG A 77 4.59 -29.03 9.80
N SER A 78 4.22 -30.13 10.45
CA SER A 78 5.07 -30.79 11.44
C SER A 78 6.32 -31.39 10.82
N LEU A 79 6.22 -32.02 9.64
CA LEU A 79 7.37 -32.58 8.92
C LEU A 79 8.36 -31.48 8.49
N VAL A 80 7.85 -30.42 7.86
CA VAL A 80 8.69 -29.29 7.47
C VAL A 80 9.24 -28.57 8.70
N GLY A 81 8.45 -28.42 9.75
CA GLY A 81 8.90 -27.86 11.03
C GLY A 81 10.04 -28.66 11.68
N LEU A 82 9.94 -29.99 11.68
CA LEU A 82 11.00 -30.87 12.15
C LEU A 82 12.29 -30.71 11.32
N TRP A 83 12.15 -30.66 10.00
CA TRP A 83 13.30 -30.41 9.12
C TRP A 83 13.95 -29.04 9.38
N LEU A 84 13.16 -27.98 9.55
CA LEU A 84 13.63 -26.65 9.92
C LEU A 84 14.36 -26.69 11.28
N LEU A 85 13.80 -27.39 12.26
CA LEU A 85 14.41 -27.54 13.58
C LEU A 85 15.76 -28.24 13.47
N LEU A 86 15.79 -29.45 12.89
CA LEU A 86 17.01 -30.25 12.82
C LEU A 86 18.14 -29.56 12.06
N THR A 87 17.83 -28.88 10.96
CA THR A 87 18.85 -28.23 10.13
C THR A 87 19.38 -26.91 10.72
N ARG A 88 18.64 -26.23 11.59
CA ARG A 88 19.02 -24.95 12.20
C ARG A 88 19.36 -25.03 13.67
N LEU A 89 19.03 -26.15 14.34
CA LEU A 89 19.31 -26.34 15.76
C LEU A 89 20.80 -26.07 16.13
N PRO A 90 21.79 -26.49 15.33
CA PRO A 90 23.19 -26.19 15.64
C PRO A 90 23.53 -24.70 15.64
N LYS A 91 22.79 -23.87 14.87
CA LYS A 91 23.05 -22.44 14.74
C LYS A 91 22.53 -21.65 15.95
N ALA A 92 21.32 -21.97 16.45
CA ALA A 92 20.68 -21.21 17.53
C ALA A 92 19.70 -22.09 18.35
N PRO A 93 20.19 -23.07 19.14
CA PRO A 93 19.34 -24.03 19.87
C PRO A 93 18.35 -23.34 20.81
N ARG A 94 18.81 -22.31 21.55
CA ARG A 94 17.96 -21.58 22.51
C ARG A 94 16.77 -20.87 21.85
N VAL A 95 16.96 -20.32 20.67
CA VAL A 95 15.90 -19.62 19.91
C VAL A 95 14.86 -20.62 19.43
N LEU A 96 15.30 -21.71 18.78
CA LEU A 96 14.41 -22.69 18.17
C LEU A 96 13.63 -23.49 19.22
N LEU A 97 14.28 -23.95 20.28
CA LEU A 97 13.63 -24.64 21.39
C LEU A 97 12.71 -23.67 22.18
N GLY A 98 13.12 -22.41 22.34
CA GLY A 98 12.29 -21.37 22.93
C GLY A 98 11.01 -21.12 22.14
N ALA A 99 11.05 -21.16 20.81
CA ALA A 99 9.88 -21.01 19.95
C ALA A 99 8.86 -22.16 20.09
N LEU A 100 9.29 -23.33 20.55
CA LEU A 100 8.45 -24.50 20.79
C LEU A 100 7.93 -24.59 22.24
N ASN A 101 8.23 -23.60 23.10
CA ASN A 101 7.81 -23.63 24.51
C ASN A 101 6.29 -23.34 24.64
N PRO A 102 5.44 -24.34 25.00
CA PRO A 102 3.99 -24.15 25.06
C PRO A 102 3.56 -23.31 26.26
N TRP A 103 4.31 -23.31 27.36
CA TRP A 103 4.01 -22.47 28.53
C TRP A 103 4.17 -20.98 28.23
N ARG A 104 5.10 -20.64 27.30
CA ARG A 104 5.33 -19.25 26.90
C ARG A 104 4.44 -18.82 25.72
N HIS A 105 4.14 -19.74 24.80
CA HIS A 105 3.54 -19.42 23.51
C HIS A 105 2.21 -20.12 23.22
N GLY A 106 1.76 -21.01 24.13
CA GLY A 106 0.44 -21.67 24.03
C GLY A 106 0.26 -22.44 22.72
N ARG A 107 -0.95 -22.33 22.15
CA ARG A 107 -1.34 -23.01 20.90
C ARG A 107 -0.40 -22.74 19.71
N TYR A 108 0.28 -21.60 19.69
CA TYR A 108 1.16 -21.23 18.58
C TYR A 108 2.48 -22.02 18.58
N ALA A 109 3.00 -22.41 19.76
CA ALA A 109 4.13 -23.34 19.88
C ALA A 109 3.70 -24.74 19.45
N LEU A 110 2.57 -25.26 19.97
CA LEU A 110 2.04 -26.58 19.63
C LEU A 110 1.72 -26.72 18.14
N GLY A 111 1.31 -25.62 17.49
CA GLY A 111 1.05 -25.53 16.06
C GLY A 111 2.30 -25.30 15.20
N TRP A 112 3.50 -25.25 15.78
CA TRP A 112 4.77 -24.99 15.08
C TRP A 112 4.91 -23.59 14.47
N TRP A 113 3.91 -22.71 14.62
CA TRP A 113 3.86 -21.42 13.92
C TRP A 113 5.08 -20.52 14.19
N LEU A 114 5.54 -20.44 15.44
CA LEU A 114 6.69 -19.62 15.80
C LEU A 114 8.00 -20.17 15.27
N LEU A 115 8.11 -21.49 15.09
CA LEU A 115 9.33 -22.13 14.62
C LEU A 115 9.69 -21.67 13.19
N TYR A 116 8.70 -21.47 12.34
CA TYR A 116 8.93 -21.00 10.97
C TYR A 116 9.53 -19.57 10.96
N GLY A 117 8.99 -18.69 11.79
CA GLY A 117 9.57 -17.35 11.99
C GLY A 117 10.95 -17.39 12.64
N ALA A 118 11.14 -18.25 13.65
CA ALA A 118 12.42 -18.45 14.32
C ALA A 118 13.49 -18.97 13.34
N ALA A 119 13.15 -19.91 12.46
CA ALA A 119 14.07 -20.45 11.46
C ALA A 119 14.53 -19.37 10.47
N ALA A 120 13.62 -18.53 9.98
CA ALA A 120 13.95 -17.41 9.10
C ALA A 120 14.85 -16.38 9.82
N TRP A 121 14.56 -16.08 11.07
CA TRP A 121 15.37 -15.19 11.89
C TRP A 121 16.79 -15.75 12.16
N VAL A 122 16.89 -17.06 12.42
CA VAL A 122 18.17 -17.75 12.59
C VAL A 122 18.99 -17.73 11.29
N ASP A 123 18.37 -17.96 10.15
CA ASP A 123 19.06 -17.90 8.86
C ASP A 123 19.59 -16.49 8.54
N ARG A 124 18.97 -15.44 9.08
CA ARG A 124 19.47 -14.05 9.03
C ARG A 124 20.59 -13.78 10.06
N GLY A 125 20.85 -14.67 10.99
CA GLY A 125 21.87 -14.47 12.06
C GLY A 125 21.32 -13.79 13.31
N CYS A 126 20.03 -13.91 13.59
CA CYS A 126 19.35 -13.41 14.79
C CYS A 126 19.59 -11.91 15.09
N PRO A 127 19.41 -10.99 14.11
CA PRO A 127 19.57 -9.57 14.38
C PRO A 127 18.50 -9.08 15.37
N ARG A 128 18.83 -8.05 16.14
CA ARG A 128 17.80 -7.34 16.92
C ARG A 128 17.14 -6.28 16.06
N TYR A 129 15.83 -6.15 16.20
CA TYR A 129 15.04 -5.09 15.55
C TYR A 129 14.37 -4.22 16.61
N ASP A 130 14.30 -2.93 16.34
CA ASP A 130 13.53 -1.97 17.13
C ASP A 130 12.05 -2.02 16.74
N VAL A 131 11.78 -2.20 15.43
CA VAL A 131 10.44 -2.24 14.85
C VAL A 131 10.29 -3.43 13.90
N ILE A 132 9.16 -4.11 14.02
CA ILE A 132 8.70 -5.10 13.05
C ILE A 132 7.44 -4.53 12.39
N HIS A 133 7.51 -4.25 11.09
CA HIS A 133 6.43 -3.64 10.33
C HIS A 133 5.84 -4.60 9.29
N SER A 134 4.66 -5.13 9.56
CA SER A 134 3.91 -5.96 8.63
C SER A 134 3.13 -5.07 7.66
N GLN A 135 3.36 -5.26 6.35
CA GLN A 135 2.84 -4.38 5.30
C GLN A 135 1.38 -4.62 4.91
N PHE A 136 0.79 -5.72 5.38
CA PHE A 136 -0.63 -6.03 5.25
C PHE A 136 -1.11 -6.76 6.50
N GLY A 137 -2.38 -6.61 6.86
CA GLY A 137 -3.01 -7.36 7.94
C GLY A 137 -2.84 -8.87 7.80
N THR A 138 -2.88 -9.39 6.57
CA THR A 138 -2.63 -10.81 6.26
C THR A 138 -1.24 -11.28 6.65
N GLN A 139 -0.27 -10.39 6.71
CA GLN A 139 1.10 -10.66 7.17
C GLN A 139 1.30 -10.34 8.67
N GLY A 140 0.29 -9.76 9.31
CA GLY A 140 0.36 -9.31 10.70
C GLY A 140 0.74 -10.40 11.68
N HIS A 141 0.16 -11.60 11.56
CA HIS A 141 0.49 -12.73 12.43
C HIS A 141 1.95 -13.20 12.29
N ARG A 142 2.54 -13.10 11.08
CA ARG A 142 3.96 -13.44 10.88
C ARG A 142 4.87 -12.45 11.60
N GLY A 143 4.57 -11.15 11.49
CA GLY A 143 5.26 -10.12 12.24
C GLY A 143 5.09 -10.31 13.74
N TRP A 144 3.91 -10.66 14.21
CA TRP A 144 3.66 -10.94 15.61
C TRP A 144 4.46 -12.15 16.11
N PHE A 145 4.53 -13.24 15.33
CA PHE A 145 5.34 -14.40 15.72
C PHE A 145 6.82 -14.05 15.83
N LEU A 146 7.34 -13.23 14.94
CA LEU A 146 8.70 -12.73 15.01
C LEU A 146 8.89 -11.82 16.25
N GLN A 147 7.93 -10.93 16.53
CA GLN A 147 7.95 -10.06 17.70
C GLN A 147 7.95 -10.86 19.03
N ARG A 148 7.21 -11.98 19.11
CA ARG A 148 7.22 -12.86 20.29
C ARG A 148 8.61 -13.46 20.62
N LEU A 149 9.48 -13.56 19.61
CA LEU A 149 10.88 -13.97 19.80
C LEU A 149 11.77 -12.79 20.26
N MET A 150 11.32 -11.56 20.02
CA MET A 150 11.99 -10.29 20.35
C MET A 150 11.02 -9.36 21.07
N PRO A 151 10.76 -9.59 22.39
CA PRO A 151 9.72 -8.84 23.13
C PRO A 151 9.93 -7.33 23.18
N ASP A 152 11.16 -6.87 23.05
CA ASP A 152 11.51 -5.44 23.05
C ASP A 152 11.15 -4.75 21.74
N ALA A 153 11.00 -5.50 20.63
CA ALA A 153 10.63 -4.94 19.33
C ALA A 153 9.16 -4.50 19.31
N ARG A 154 8.90 -3.38 18.65
CA ARG A 154 7.54 -2.82 18.47
C ARG A 154 6.90 -3.38 17.22
N LEU A 155 5.72 -3.97 17.35
CA LEU A 155 4.94 -4.48 16.22
C LEU A 155 4.04 -3.38 15.66
N VAL A 156 4.23 -3.07 14.40
CA VAL A 156 3.38 -2.18 13.60
C VAL A 156 2.74 -3.00 12.48
N VAL A 157 1.45 -2.85 12.28
CA VAL A 157 0.72 -3.55 11.22
C VAL A 157 0.00 -2.54 10.34
N MET A 158 0.27 -2.59 9.04
CA MET A 158 -0.38 -1.74 8.04
C MET A 158 -1.55 -2.48 7.39
N PHE A 159 -2.67 -1.79 7.22
CA PHE A 159 -3.87 -2.27 6.51
C PHE A 159 -4.17 -1.35 5.33
N ARG A 160 -4.50 -1.92 4.14
CA ARG A 160 -4.54 -1.11 2.92
C ARG A 160 -5.75 -1.28 2.01
N GLY A 161 -6.47 -2.39 2.05
CA GLY A 161 -7.58 -2.63 1.14
C GLY A 161 -8.12 -4.05 1.22
N HIS A 162 -7.64 -4.97 0.39
CA HIS A 162 -8.08 -6.37 0.40
C HIS A 162 -8.06 -6.99 1.80
N ASP A 163 -7.00 -6.77 2.56
CA ASP A 163 -6.78 -7.30 3.90
C ASP A 163 -7.80 -6.83 4.95
N ILE A 164 -8.47 -5.71 4.72
CA ILE A 164 -9.50 -5.15 5.62
C ILE A 164 -10.90 -5.14 5.00
N SER A 165 -11.04 -5.56 3.75
CA SER A 165 -12.31 -5.63 3.05
C SER A 165 -12.70 -7.08 2.71
N SER A 166 -12.37 -7.56 1.51
CA SER A 166 -12.78 -8.90 1.06
C SER A 166 -12.19 -10.03 1.91
N PHE A 167 -10.96 -9.92 2.41
CA PHE A 167 -10.38 -10.93 3.29
C PHE A 167 -11.13 -11.06 4.64
N VAL A 168 -11.53 -9.94 5.24
CA VAL A 168 -12.34 -9.95 6.46
C VAL A 168 -13.73 -10.53 6.19
N ARG A 169 -14.33 -10.22 5.03
CA ARG A 169 -15.60 -10.79 4.61
C ARG A 169 -15.52 -12.32 4.45
N GLU A 170 -14.42 -12.83 3.90
CA GLU A 170 -14.19 -14.25 3.71
C GLU A 170 -13.90 -14.99 5.03
N LYS A 171 -13.06 -14.43 5.91
CA LYS A 171 -12.54 -15.11 7.10
C LYS A 171 -13.31 -14.80 8.39
N GLY A 172 -14.18 -13.82 8.35
CA GLY A 172 -14.95 -13.32 9.49
C GLY A 172 -14.27 -12.17 10.22
N PRO A 173 -15.08 -11.33 10.95
CA PRO A 173 -14.62 -10.09 11.57
C PRO A 173 -13.59 -10.29 12.69
N ALA A 174 -13.56 -11.46 13.32
CA ALA A 174 -12.64 -11.77 14.41
C ALA A 174 -11.25 -12.21 13.96
N ILE A 175 -10.98 -12.27 12.64
CA ILE A 175 -9.71 -12.78 12.10
C ILE A 175 -8.48 -12.06 12.66
N TYR A 176 -8.60 -10.80 13.03
CA TYR A 176 -7.53 -9.96 13.54
C TYR A 176 -7.61 -9.67 15.05
N ALA A 177 -8.53 -10.27 15.81
CA ALA A 177 -8.71 -9.95 17.23
C ALA A 177 -7.42 -10.09 18.05
N ASP A 178 -6.76 -11.25 17.97
CA ASP A 178 -5.46 -11.50 18.65
C ASP A 178 -4.36 -10.54 18.16
N LEU A 179 -4.41 -10.17 16.88
CA LEU A 179 -3.43 -9.25 16.27
C LEU A 179 -3.61 -7.81 16.74
N PHE A 180 -4.86 -7.35 16.87
CA PHE A 180 -5.17 -6.02 17.40
C PHE A 180 -4.74 -5.87 18.85
N GLU A 181 -4.86 -6.94 19.64
CA GLU A 181 -4.35 -6.97 21.01
C GLU A 181 -2.82 -6.86 21.04
N ALA A 182 -2.14 -7.67 20.21
CA ALA A 182 -0.69 -7.79 20.20
C ALA A 182 0.03 -6.59 19.55
N ALA A 183 -0.57 -5.94 18.55
CA ALA A 183 0.04 -4.82 17.84
C ALA A 183 0.20 -3.60 18.75
N HIS A 184 1.36 -2.94 18.65
CA HIS A 184 1.63 -1.66 19.32
C HIS A 184 0.98 -0.50 18.56
N ALA A 185 0.95 -0.59 17.22
CA ALA A 185 0.20 0.32 16.36
C ALA A 185 -0.35 -0.40 15.13
N CYS A 186 -1.55 0.00 14.72
CA CYS A 186 -2.17 -0.37 13.46
C CYS A 186 -2.24 0.88 12.58
N LEU A 187 -1.70 0.79 11.37
CA LEU A 187 -1.72 1.88 10.41
C LEU A 187 -2.70 1.57 9.29
N THR A 188 -3.34 2.60 8.76
CA THR A 188 -4.19 2.50 7.57
C THR A 188 -3.80 3.58 6.56
N ASN A 189 -4.05 3.33 5.29
CA ASN A 189 -3.72 4.29 4.24
C ASN A 189 -4.86 5.30 3.95
N CYS A 190 -5.92 5.32 4.75
CA CYS A 190 -7.00 6.32 4.72
C CYS A 190 -7.83 6.26 6.01
N ASP A 191 -8.61 7.32 6.27
CA ASP A 191 -9.50 7.39 7.42
C ASP A 191 -10.67 6.41 7.29
N PHE A 192 -11.18 6.19 6.08
CA PHE A 192 -12.20 5.18 5.81
C PHE A 192 -11.81 3.80 6.36
N PHE A 193 -10.58 3.36 6.12
CA PHE A 193 -10.09 2.09 6.67
C PHE A 193 -9.73 2.20 8.16
N ARG A 194 -9.37 3.39 8.66
CA ARG A 194 -9.19 3.59 10.10
C ARG A 194 -10.50 3.33 10.85
N GLN A 195 -11.60 3.88 10.40
CA GLN A 195 -12.92 3.62 11.00
C GLN A 195 -13.27 2.14 10.92
N ARG A 196 -13.00 1.52 9.78
CA ARG A 196 -13.24 0.09 9.59
C ARG A 196 -12.46 -0.80 10.57
N LEU A 197 -11.19 -0.46 10.87
CA LEU A 197 -10.42 -1.19 11.90
C LEU A 197 -11.02 -1.04 13.30
N ILE A 198 -11.50 0.15 13.63
CA ILE A 198 -12.16 0.43 14.91
C ILE A 198 -13.48 -0.38 15.02
N GLU A 199 -14.28 -0.41 13.96
CA GLU A 199 -15.49 -1.24 13.88
C GLU A 199 -15.20 -2.75 14.05
N LEU A 200 -14.04 -3.20 13.58
CA LEU A 200 -13.57 -4.59 13.73
C LEU A 200 -12.98 -4.88 15.12
N GLY A 201 -12.99 -3.90 16.03
CA GLY A 201 -12.57 -4.06 17.43
C GLY A 201 -11.14 -3.63 17.73
N CYS A 202 -10.42 -2.98 16.80
CA CYS A 202 -9.14 -2.39 17.11
C CYS A 202 -9.32 -1.14 17.98
N ALA A 203 -8.56 -1.04 19.08
CA ALA A 203 -8.64 0.11 19.98
C ALA A 203 -8.26 1.41 19.25
N PRO A 204 -9.09 2.47 19.31
CA PRO A 204 -8.88 3.71 18.55
C PRO A 204 -7.52 4.36 18.74
N GLN A 205 -6.95 4.28 19.96
CA GLN A 205 -5.64 4.83 20.30
C GLN A 205 -4.47 4.09 19.63
N LYS A 206 -4.69 2.85 19.17
CA LYS A 206 -3.69 2.08 18.42
C LYS A 206 -3.75 2.34 16.92
N VAL A 207 -4.82 2.97 16.40
CA VAL A 207 -5.02 3.13 14.96
C VAL A 207 -4.66 4.53 14.52
N ALA A 208 -3.84 4.63 13.48
CA ALA A 208 -3.49 5.92 12.88
C ALA A 208 -3.46 5.84 11.35
N VAL A 209 -3.83 6.95 10.70
CA VAL A 209 -3.70 7.07 9.24
C VAL A 209 -2.26 7.36 8.87
N HIS A 210 -1.73 6.58 7.95
CA HIS A 210 -0.46 6.79 7.29
C HIS A 210 -0.65 6.56 5.79
N TYR A 211 -0.86 7.63 5.05
CA TYR A 211 -1.12 7.59 3.61
C TYR A 211 0.04 6.96 2.84
N SER A 212 -0.25 6.38 1.68
CA SER A 212 0.80 6.00 0.72
C SER A 212 1.31 7.26 0.03
N GLY A 213 2.61 7.54 0.19
CA GLY A 213 3.26 8.71 -0.41
C GLY A 213 3.45 8.59 -1.91
N LEU A 214 3.56 9.74 -2.56
CA LEU A 214 3.95 9.90 -3.95
C LEU A 214 5.22 10.75 -4.00
N ASP A 215 6.20 10.32 -4.79
CA ASP A 215 7.34 11.17 -5.14
C ASP A 215 6.88 12.22 -6.15
N VAL A 216 6.50 13.38 -5.61
CA VAL A 216 5.89 14.46 -6.39
C VAL A 216 6.87 15.06 -7.39
N ALA A 217 8.18 14.91 -7.18
CA ALA A 217 9.21 15.44 -8.08
C ALA A 217 9.23 14.73 -9.44
N LYS A 218 8.80 13.47 -9.49
CA LYS A 218 8.66 12.70 -10.75
C LYS A 218 7.54 13.23 -11.65
N PHE A 219 6.59 13.99 -11.11
CA PHE A 219 5.37 14.44 -11.79
C PHE A 219 5.40 15.95 -12.01
N THR A 220 5.90 16.39 -13.16
CA THR A 220 5.98 17.82 -13.51
C THR A 220 4.58 18.39 -13.72
N TYR A 221 4.18 19.33 -12.87
CA TYR A 221 2.89 20.00 -12.98
C TYR A 221 2.81 20.80 -14.29
N ARG A 222 1.67 20.66 -14.99
CA ARG A 222 1.28 21.49 -16.13
C ARG A 222 -0.18 21.87 -16.04
N PRO A 223 -0.54 23.17 -16.21
CA PRO A 223 -1.95 23.55 -16.30
C PRO A 223 -2.59 22.94 -17.53
N ARG A 224 -3.78 22.35 -17.38
CA ARG A 224 -4.49 21.73 -18.50
C ARG A 224 -5.32 22.78 -19.23
N GLN A 225 -5.26 22.74 -20.55
CA GLN A 225 -5.99 23.63 -21.46
C GLN A 225 -6.39 22.85 -22.71
N LEU A 226 -7.50 23.25 -23.31
CA LEU A 226 -7.90 22.69 -24.60
C LEU A 226 -6.91 23.14 -25.66
N GLY A 227 -6.32 22.20 -26.37
CA GLY A 227 -5.38 22.48 -27.45
C GLY A 227 -6.08 23.06 -28.70
N ALA A 228 -5.28 23.69 -29.58
CA ALA A 228 -5.77 24.24 -30.86
C ALA A 228 -6.35 23.16 -31.79
N ASP A 229 -6.01 21.87 -31.56
CA ASP A 229 -6.54 20.72 -32.29
C ASP A 229 -8.00 20.38 -31.92
N GLY A 230 -8.54 21.01 -30.87
CA GLY A 230 -9.88 20.74 -30.33
C GLY A 230 -10.06 19.33 -29.77
N ALA A 231 -9.00 18.53 -29.73
CA ALA A 231 -9.08 17.17 -29.23
C ALA A 231 -9.15 17.14 -27.70
N ILE A 232 -10.11 16.39 -27.16
CA ILE A 232 -10.29 16.17 -25.73
C ILE A 232 -9.81 14.75 -25.38
N ARG A 233 -8.85 14.65 -24.48
CA ARG A 233 -8.18 13.40 -24.12
C ARG A 233 -8.52 13.03 -22.68
N LEU A 234 -9.35 12.00 -22.53
CA LEU A 234 -9.68 11.37 -21.25
C LEU A 234 -8.73 10.19 -21.05
N VAL A 235 -8.40 9.89 -19.78
CA VAL A 235 -7.54 8.76 -19.46
C VAL A 235 -7.98 8.07 -18.18
N THR A 236 -7.84 6.75 -18.16
CA THR A 236 -7.94 5.89 -16.98
C THR A 236 -6.73 4.98 -16.95
N THR A 237 -6.17 4.72 -15.77
CA THR A 237 -5.12 3.72 -15.60
C THR A 237 -5.41 2.80 -14.43
N GLY A 238 -5.07 1.51 -14.59
CA GLY A 238 -5.19 0.51 -13.55
C GLY A 238 -5.43 -0.90 -14.08
N ARG A 239 -5.44 -1.87 -13.17
CA ARG A 239 -5.82 -3.24 -13.53
C ARG A 239 -7.27 -3.29 -14.00
N LEU A 240 -7.55 -4.04 -15.06
CA LEU A 240 -8.91 -4.21 -15.58
C LEU A 240 -9.66 -5.28 -14.75
N VAL A 241 -10.09 -4.86 -13.54
CA VAL A 241 -10.83 -5.66 -12.56
C VAL A 241 -12.06 -4.89 -12.07
N GLU A 242 -13.07 -5.59 -11.56
CA GLU A 242 -14.38 -5.03 -11.20
C GLU A 242 -14.29 -3.75 -10.37
N LYS A 243 -13.48 -3.74 -9.31
CA LYS A 243 -13.41 -2.60 -8.39
C LYS A 243 -12.90 -1.29 -9.03
N LYS A 244 -12.32 -1.35 -10.24
CA LYS A 244 -11.90 -0.15 -10.98
C LYS A 244 -13.05 0.51 -11.75
N GLY A 245 -14.17 -0.18 -11.89
CA GLY A 245 -15.41 0.38 -12.42
C GLY A 245 -15.32 0.92 -13.85
N ILE A 246 -14.36 0.47 -14.67
CA ILE A 246 -14.07 1.01 -16.00
C ILE A 246 -15.30 0.93 -16.92
N GLU A 247 -16.14 -0.08 -16.73
CA GLU A 247 -17.42 -0.18 -17.48
C GLU A 247 -18.29 1.06 -17.32
N TYR A 248 -18.32 1.68 -16.13
CA TYR A 248 -19.12 2.90 -15.88
C TYR A 248 -18.55 4.11 -16.61
N ALA A 249 -17.22 4.20 -16.76
CA ALA A 249 -16.59 5.23 -17.60
C ALA A 249 -16.94 5.05 -19.07
N ILE A 250 -16.87 3.82 -19.59
CA ILE A 250 -17.24 3.51 -20.99
C ILE A 250 -18.72 3.89 -21.25
N ARG A 251 -19.63 3.49 -20.33
CA ARG A 251 -21.06 3.84 -20.43
C ARG A 251 -21.30 5.36 -20.33
N ALA A 252 -20.56 6.05 -19.48
CA ALA A 252 -20.67 7.50 -19.29
C ALA A 252 -20.19 8.29 -20.53
N ILE A 253 -19.22 7.78 -21.26
CA ILE A 253 -18.67 8.42 -22.46
C ILE A 253 -19.56 8.22 -23.67
N ALA A 254 -20.34 7.14 -23.73
CA ALA A 254 -21.17 6.81 -24.88
C ALA A 254 -22.14 7.94 -25.35
N PRO A 255 -22.91 8.60 -24.47
CA PRO A 255 -23.76 9.70 -24.88
C PRO A 255 -23.00 10.99 -25.24
N LEU A 256 -21.73 11.11 -24.83
CA LEU A 256 -20.89 12.29 -25.07
C LEU A 256 -20.16 12.20 -26.42
N ALA A 257 -19.77 11.02 -26.85
CA ALA A 257 -18.98 10.82 -28.07
C ALA A 257 -19.57 11.45 -29.33
N PRO A 258 -20.90 11.34 -29.61
CA PRO A 258 -21.51 12.00 -30.79
C PRO A 258 -21.49 13.53 -30.70
N ARG A 259 -21.49 14.09 -29.49
CA ARG A 259 -21.54 15.55 -29.24
C ARG A 259 -20.17 16.19 -29.25
N TYR A 260 -19.12 15.39 -29.00
CA TYR A 260 -17.72 15.81 -28.97
C TYR A 260 -16.87 14.96 -29.92
N PRO A 261 -16.86 15.22 -31.24
CA PRO A 261 -16.17 14.38 -32.23
C PRO A 261 -14.63 14.23 -31.98
N GLY A 262 -14.04 15.23 -31.31
CA GLY A 262 -12.63 15.22 -30.89
C GLY A 262 -12.33 14.41 -29.62
N LEU A 263 -13.34 13.79 -28.99
CA LEU A 263 -13.19 13.04 -27.76
C LEU A 263 -12.42 11.74 -28.00
N ARG A 264 -11.42 11.50 -27.15
CA ARG A 264 -10.64 10.25 -27.09
C ARG A 264 -10.53 9.79 -25.65
N TYR A 265 -10.66 8.50 -25.45
CA TYR A 265 -10.53 7.88 -24.12
C TYR A 265 -9.47 6.79 -24.15
N THR A 266 -8.40 7.01 -23.43
CA THR A 266 -7.28 6.06 -23.32
C THR A 266 -7.39 5.24 -22.04
N ILE A 267 -7.37 3.92 -22.16
CA ILE A 267 -7.37 2.98 -21.04
C ILE A 267 -5.99 2.32 -21.00
N ILE A 268 -5.27 2.56 -19.88
CA ILE A 268 -3.91 2.08 -19.64
C ILE A 268 -3.96 0.99 -18.57
N GLY A 269 -3.50 -0.20 -18.92
CA GLY A 269 -3.47 -1.37 -18.06
C GLY A 269 -4.07 -2.59 -18.72
N ASP A 270 -4.07 -3.69 -17.97
CA ASP A 270 -4.58 -4.97 -18.42
C ASP A 270 -5.26 -5.73 -17.25
N GLY A 271 -6.00 -6.79 -17.57
CA GLY A 271 -6.65 -7.62 -16.56
C GLY A 271 -7.75 -8.50 -17.13
N PRO A 272 -8.35 -9.34 -16.28
CA PRO A 272 -9.31 -10.35 -16.69
C PRO A 272 -10.57 -9.78 -17.39
N LEU A 273 -10.94 -8.54 -17.13
CA LEU A 273 -12.13 -7.91 -17.73
C LEU A 273 -11.85 -7.26 -19.09
N ARG A 274 -10.65 -7.37 -19.65
CA ARG A 274 -10.29 -6.67 -20.90
C ARG A 274 -11.24 -7.00 -22.03
N ALA A 275 -11.47 -8.27 -22.31
CA ALA A 275 -12.33 -8.70 -23.42
C ALA A 275 -13.79 -8.22 -23.26
N ASP A 276 -14.33 -8.27 -22.05
CA ASP A 276 -15.69 -7.82 -21.75
C ASP A 276 -15.82 -6.30 -21.93
N LEU A 277 -14.80 -5.55 -21.49
CA LEU A 277 -14.78 -4.08 -21.64
C LEU A 277 -14.62 -3.64 -23.10
N GLU A 278 -13.82 -4.36 -23.88
CA GLU A 278 -13.69 -4.14 -25.34
C GLU A 278 -15.01 -4.41 -26.06
N ALA A 279 -15.68 -5.53 -25.74
CA ALA A 279 -17.00 -5.85 -26.28
C ALA A 279 -18.06 -4.79 -25.89
N LEU A 280 -18.03 -4.32 -24.65
CA LEU A 280 -18.91 -3.21 -24.21
C LEU A 280 -18.67 -1.94 -25.03
N ALA A 281 -17.42 -1.53 -25.22
CA ALA A 281 -17.08 -0.34 -26.00
C ALA A 281 -17.56 -0.47 -27.45
N GLN A 282 -17.42 -1.64 -28.07
CA GLN A 282 -17.92 -1.92 -29.40
C GLN A 282 -19.45 -1.85 -29.47
N SER A 283 -20.18 -2.46 -28.55
CA SER A 283 -21.64 -2.45 -28.48
C SER A 283 -22.22 -1.05 -28.32
N LEU A 284 -21.43 -0.12 -27.75
CA LEU A 284 -21.80 1.29 -27.60
C LEU A 284 -21.25 2.19 -28.72
N ASN A 285 -20.74 1.61 -29.81
CA ASN A 285 -20.15 2.33 -30.97
C ASN A 285 -18.95 3.23 -30.57
N LEU A 286 -18.17 2.84 -29.58
CA LEU A 286 -17.00 3.59 -29.09
C LEU A 286 -15.66 3.08 -29.63
N GLY A 287 -15.65 2.19 -30.62
CA GLY A 287 -14.41 1.57 -31.12
C GLY A 287 -13.37 2.56 -31.67
N SER A 288 -13.82 3.72 -32.22
CA SER A 288 -12.93 4.80 -32.66
C SER A 288 -12.59 5.82 -31.58
N VAL A 289 -13.26 5.78 -30.43
CA VAL A 289 -13.10 6.72 -29.30
C VAL A 289 -12.19 6.14 -28.23
N VAL A 290 -12.33 4.83 -27.91
CA VAL A 290 -11.59 4.14 -26.84
C VAL A 290 -10.31 3.54 -27.40
N GLN A 291 -9.18 3.87 -26.76
CA GLN A 291 -7.87 3.29 -27.05
C GLN A 291 -7.42 2.40 -25.90
N TRP A 292 -7.01 1.18 -26.20
CA TRP A 292 -6.47 0.20 -25.27
C TRP A 292 -4.95 0.12 -25.41
N VAL A 293 -4.21 0.57 -24.40
CA VAL A 293 -2.75 0.70 -24.50
C VAL A 293 -2.00 -0.49 -23.85
N GLY A 294 -2.68 -1.21 -22.95
CA GLY A 294 -2.01 -2.27 -22.18
C GLY A 294 -1.15 -1.71 -21.04
N TRP A 295 -0.25 -2.52 -20.52
CA TRP A 295 0.70 -2.12 -19.49
C TRP A 295 1.74 -1.14 -20.02
N GLN A 296 2.09 -0.16 -19.18
CA GLN A 296 3.15 0.82 -19.45
C GLN A 296 4.14 0.85 -18.29
N SER A 297 5.40 1.14 -18.60
CA SER A 297 6.41 1.51 -17.61
C SER A 297 6.03 2.83 -16.91
N GLU A 298 6.65 3.15 -15.77
CA GLU A 298 6.39 4.41 -15.04
C GLU A 298 6.59 5.64 -15.96
N GLN A 299 7.66 5.65 -16.75
CA GLN A 299 7.96 6.77 -17.67
C GLN A 299 6.91 6.91 -18.79
N GLU A 300 6.50 5.81 -19.41
CA GLU A 300 5.45 5.81 -20.44
C GLU A 300 4.10 6.22 -19.85
N LEU A 301 3.78 5.76 -18.65
CA LEU A 301 2.57 6.13 -17.93
C LEU A 301 2.54 7.64 -17.66
N ILE A 302 3.61 8.21 -17.09
CA ILE A 302 3.73 9.65 -16.85
C ILE A 302 3.53 10.41 -18.16
N ALA A 303 4.19 10.00 -19.25
CA ALA A 303 4.06 10.64 -20.56
C ALA A 303 2.64 10.52 -21.12
N SER A 304 1.94 9.42 -20.88
CA SER A 304 0.56 9.21 -21.33
C SER A 304 -0.42 10.06 -20.53
N LEU A 305 -0.24 10.15 -19.20
CA LEU A 305 -1.02 11.03 -18.33
C LEU A 305 -0.77 12.51 -18.67
N ASP A 306 0.48 12.89 -18.97
CA ASP A 306 0.81 14.29 -19.30
C ASP A 306 0.14 14.79 -20.59
N ARG A 307 -0.14 13.90 -21.53
CA ARG A 307 -0.91 14.21 -22.75
C ARG A 307 -2.42 14.31 -22.55
N ALA A 308 -2.93 13.83 -21.41
CA ALA A 308 -4.35 13.82 -21.13
C ALA A 308 -4.84 15.17 -20.56
N HIS A 309 -6.15 15.39 -20.66
CA HIS A 309 -6.81 16.58 -20.13
C HIS A 309 -7.57 16.29 -18.83
N ILE A 310 -8.25 15.14 -18.74
CA ILE A 310 -9.09 14.74 -17.61
C ILE A 310 -8.79 13.28 -17.28
N PHE A 311 -8.64 12.99 -16.00
CA PHE A 311 -8.47 11.64 -15.49
C PHE A 311 -9.77 11.09 -14.91
N ILE A 312 -10.11 9.85 -15.23
CA ILE A 312 -11.33 9.18 -14.75
C ILE A 312 -10.94 7.95 -13.92
N ALA A 313 -11.46 7.84 -12.70
CA ALA A 313 -11.28 6.68 -11.83
C ALA A 313 -12.61 6.30 -11.16
N PRO A 314 -13.53 5.62 -11.83
CA PRO A 314 -14.87 5.36 -11.34
C PRO A 314 -14.91 4.10 -10.46
N SER A 315 -14.04 4.03 -9.44
CA SER A 315 -13.90 2.88 -8.54
C SER A 315 -15.23 2.51 -7.87
N VAL A 316 -15.44 1.21 -7.68
CA VAL A 316 -16.65 0.66 -7.05
C VAL A 316 -16.29 -0.43 -6.05
N THR A 317 -17.17 -0.70 -5.12
CA THR A 317 -17.09 -1.90 -4.28
C THR A 317 -17.37 -3.13 -5.14
N ALA A 318 -16.40 -4.04 -5.26
CA ALA A 318 -16.55 -5.27 -6.03
C ALA A 318 -17.52 -6.27 -5.35
N ALA A 319 -18.02 -7.25 -6.10
CA ALA A 319 -18.97 -8.24 -5.62
C ALA A 319 -18.43 -9.07 -4.42
N ASP A 320 -17.11 -9.31 -4.37
CA ASP A 320 -16.41 -9.94 -3.26
C ASP A 320 -16.22 -9.01 -2.03
N GLY A 321 -16.65 -7.75 -2.13
CA GLY A 321 -16.48 -6.72 -1.09
C GLY A 321 -15.13 -6.01 -1.14
N ASN A 322 -14.28 -6.27 -2.14
CA ASN A 322 -12.99 -5.59 -2.28
C ASN A 322 -13.18 -4.10 -2.58
N GLN A 323 -12.46 -3.26 -1.84
CA GLN A 323 -12.52 -1.82 -1.95
C GLN A 323 -11.12 -1.23 -2.16
N ASP A 324 -11.09 -0.05 -2.79
CA ASP A 324 -9.88 0.74 -2.93
C ASP A 324 -9.76 1.77 -1.79
N ALA A 325 -8.52 2.07 -1.41
CA ALA A 325 -8.13 3.26 -0.67
C ALA A 325 -7.97 4.45 -1.64
N PRO A 326 -7.46 5.61 -1.22
CA PRO A 326 -7.04 6.64 -2.16
C PRO A 326 -6.07 6.04 -3.17
N VAL A 327 -6.53 5.88 -4.40
CA VAL A 327 -5.77 5.18 -5.44
C VAL A 327 -4.55 6.01 -5.86
N ASN A 328 -3.38 5.38 -5.98
CA ASN A 328 -2.15 6.08 -6.34
C ASN A 328 -2.28 6.82 -7.66
N VAL A 329 -2.91 6.19 -8.65
CA VAL A 329 -3.10 6.78 -9.98
C VAL A 329 -3.89 8.11 -9.98
N LEU A 330 -4.81 8.32 -9.01
CA LEU A 330 -5.45 9.62 -8.82
C LEU A 330 -4.46 10.66 -8.32
N LYS A 331 -3.57 10.30 -7.39
CA LYS A 331 -2.51 11.19 -6.91
C LYS A 331 -1.53 11.55 -8.03
N GLU A 332 -1.16 10.59 -8.86
CA GLU A 332 -0.30 10.78 -10.04
C GLU A 332 -0.93 11.75 -11.04
N ALA A 333 -2.21 11.56 -11.38
CA ALA A 333 -2.95 12.44 -12.26
C ALA A 333 -3.07 13.87 -11.69
N MET A 334 -3.43 13.99 -10.40
CA MET A 334 -3.52 15.27 -9.70
C MET A 334 -2.16 15.97 -9.60
N ALA A 335 -1.09 15.22 -9.39
CA ALA A 335 0.27 15.76 -9.36
C ALA A 335 0.69 16.36 -10.70
N LEU A 336 0.26 15.77 -11.82
CA LEU A 336 0.47 16.31 -13.16
C LEU A 336 -0.45 17.49 -13.50
N GLY A 337 -1.45 17.79 -12.65
CA GLY A 337 -2.40 18.88 -12.85
C GLY A 337 -3.65 18.51 -13.66
N LEU A 338 -4.02 17.23 -13.73
CA LEU A 338 -5.27 16.83 -14.34
C LEU A 338 -6.43 17.06 -13.35
N PRO A 339 -7.53 17.69 -13.76
CA PRO A 339 -8.79 17.54 -13.08
C PRO A 339 -9.23 16.08 -13.11
N VAL A 340 -9.85 15.62 -12.04
CA VAL A 340 -10.21 14.22 -11.88
C VAL A 340 -11.72 14.04 -11.73
N VAL A 341 -12.26 12.96 -12.30
CA VAL A 341 -13.65 12.52 -12.04
C VAL A 341 -13.59 11.12 -11.45
N SER A 342 -14.19 10.96 -10.28
CA SER A 342 -14.14 9.71 -9.54
C SER A 342 -15.45 9.44 -8.80
N THR A 343 -15.45 8.45 -7.92
CA THR A 343 -16.62 8.05 -7.15
C THR A 343 -16.43 8.31 -5.66
N ARG A 344 -17.54 8.44 -4.92
CA ARG A 344 -17.55 8.48 -3.46
C ARG A 344 -17.29 7.08 -2.90
N HIS A 345 -16.12 6.52 -3.24
CA HIS A 345 -15.69 5.16 -2.92
C HIS A 345 -14.51 5.15 -1.97
N GLY A 346 -14.61 4.36 -0.89
CA GLY A 346 -13.50 4.12 0.03
C GLY A 346 -12.84 5.42 0.51
N GLY A 347 -11.52 5.50 0.40
CA GLY A 347 -10.76 6.69 0.77
C GLY A 347 -10.65 7.77 -0.31
N ILE A 348 -11.32 7.65 -1.46
CA ILE A 348 -11.22 8.65 -2.55
C ILE A 348 -11.70 10.04 -2.11
N PRO A 349 -12.79 10.19 -1.33
CA PRO A 349 -13.23 11.51 -0.85
C PRO A 349 -12.22 12.22 0.07
N GLU A 350 -11.24 11.50 0.60
CA GLU A 350 -10.15 12.10 1.37
C GLU A 350 -9.07 12.74 0.47
N LEU A 351 -9.02 12.36 -0.80
CA LEU A 351 -8.05 12.83 -1.79
C LEU A 351 -8.64 13.90 -2.70
N VAL A 352 -9.86 13.67 -3.20
CA VAL A 352 -10.53 14.55 -4.15
C VAL A 352 -11.56 15.41 -3.42
N GLU A 353 -11.38 16.71 -3.47
CA GLU A 353 -12.35 17.71 -2.97
C GLU A 353 -13.35 18.02 -4.10
N ASP A 354 -14.62 17.62 -3.87
CA ASP A 354 -15.69 17.70 -4.87
C ASP A 354 -15.96 19.15 -5.28
N GLY A 355 -15.93 19.42 -6.58
CA GLY A 355 -16.09 20.74 -7.17
C GLY A 355 -14.82 21.63 -7.13
N VAL A 356 -13.76 21.23 -6.44
CA VAL A 356 -12.53 22.02 -6.25
C VAL A 356 -11.34 21.39 -7.00
N SER A 357 -11.00 20.14 -6.71
CA SER A 357 -9.90 19.42 -7.38
C SER A 357 -10.39 18.39 -8.42
N GLY A 358 -11.70 18.19 -8.50
CA GLY A 358 -12.37 17.25 -9.38
C GLY A 358 -13.84 17.10 -9.02
N TYR A 359 -14.47 16.06 -9.54
CA TYR A 359 -15.87 15.72 -9.21
C TYR A 359 -15.97 14.30 -8.66
N LEU A 360 -16.90 14.13 -7.69
CA LEU A 360 -17.22 12.84 -7.06
C LEU A 360 -18.69 12.49 -7.30
N VAL A 361 -18.94 11.34 -7.91
CA VAL A 361 -20.29 10.79 -8.15
C VAL A 361 -20.54 9.55 -7.31
N PRO A 362 -21.79 9.07 -7.16
CA PRO A 362 -22.07 7.76 -6.56
C PRO A 362 -21.38 6.63 -7.33
N GLU A 363 -21.08 5.54 -6.63
CA GLU A 363 -20.61 4.30 -7.28
C GLU A 363 -21.66 3.78 -8.26
N ARG A 364 -21.22 3.17 -9.36
CA ARG A 364 -22.09 2.51 -10.35
C ARG A 364 -23.08 3.45 -11.08
N ASP A 365 -22.94 4.75 -10.97
CA ASP A 365 -23.79 5.75 -11.61
C ASP A 365 -23.11 6.34 -12.86
N ALA A 366 -23.28 5.66 -14.00
CA ALA A 366 -22.76 6.13 -15.29
C ALA A 366 -23.41 7.43 -15.76
N ALA A 367 -24.68 7.71 -15.38
CA ALA A 367 -25.38 8.93 -15.77
C ALA A 367 -24.80 10.16 -15.02
N ALA A 368 -24.61 10.05 -13.70
CA ALA A 368 -23.94 11.09 -12.91
C ALA A 368 -22.50 11.33 -13.40
N LEU A 369 -21.77 10.25 -13.72
CA LEU A 369 -20.42 10.35 -14.26
C LEU A 369 -20.42 11.08 -15.61
N SER A 370 -21.37 10.77 -16.51
CA SER A 370 -21.54 11.44 -17.79
C SER A 370 -21.84 12.93 -17.61
N ALA A 371 -22.75 13.30 -16.71
CA ALA A 371 -23.09 14.69 -16.42
C ALA A 371 -21.88 15.49 -15.88
N CYS A 372 -21.07 14.90 -15.00
CA CYS A 372 -19.85 15.55 -14.52
C CYS A 372 -18.80 15.71 -15.63
N LEU A 373 -18.63 14.70 -16.48
CA LEU A 373 -17.76 14.81 -17.65
C LEU A 373 -18.25 15.90 -18.59
N GLU A 374 -19.53 15.92 -18.93
CA GLU A 374 -20.13 16.95 -19.79
C GLU A 374 -19.90 18.36 -19.25
N ARG A 375 -20.06 18.56 -17.94
CA ARG A 375 -19.76 19.83 -17.27
C ARG A 375 -18.30 20.25 -17.47
N LEU A 376 -17.34 19.34 -17.28
CA LEU A 376 -15.92 19.62 -17.51
C LEU A 376 -15.62 19.92 -18.98
N LEU A 377 -16.22 19.16 -19.90
CA LEU A 377 -16.04 19.35 -21.34
C LEU A 377 -16.56 20.71 -21.81
N GLY A 378 -17.66 21.19 -21.19
CA GLY A 378 -18.24 22.50 -21.48
C GLY A 378 -17.52 23.69 -20.82
N GLN A 379 -16.58 23.45 -19.92
CA GLN A 379 -15.90 24.48 -19.13
C GLN A 379 -14.36 24.25 -19.06
N PRO A 380 -13.65 24.21 -20.20
CA PRO A 380 -12.21 23.91 -20.21
C PRO A 380 -11.36 24.93 -19.46
N ASP A 381 -11.82 26.16 -19.30
CA ASP A 381 -11.15 27.22 -18.52
C ASP A 381 -11.01 26.85 -17.02
N GLN A 382 -11.85 25.96 -16.50
CA GLN A 382 -11.77 25.50 -15.10
C GLN A 382 -10.71 24.42 -14.89
N TRP A 383 -10.23 23.75 -15.93
CA TRP A 383 -9.29 22.62 -15.80
C TRP A 383 -8.00 23.03 -15.10
N ALA A 384 -7.45 24.18 -15.47
CA ALA A 384 -6.21 24.67 -14.87
C ALA A 384 -6.36 24.99 -13.36
N ALA A 385 -7.52 25.52 -12.95
CA ALA A 385 -7.80 25.82 -11.54
C ALA A 385 -7.98 24.54 -10.72
N MET A 386 -8.76 23.57 -11.23
CA MET A 386 -8.95 22.26 -10.58
C MET A 386 -7.62 21.48 -10.48
N GLY A 387 -6.83 21.49 -11.56
CA GLY A 387 -5.52 20.83 -11.56
C GLY A 387 -4.56 21.43 -10.54
N ARG A 388 -4.55 22.77 -10.34
CA ARG A 388 -3.77 23.40 -9.28
C ARG A 388 -4.21 22.98 -7.90
N ALA A 389 -5.50 22.95 -7.65
CA ALA A 389 -6.04 22.51 -6.36
C ALA A 389 -5.67 21.05 -6.07
N GLY A 390 -5.78 20.18 -7.08
CA GLY A 390 -5.36 18.79 -7.01
C GLY A 390 -3.88 18.63 -6.69
N ARG A 391 -3.02 19.37 -7.39
CA ARG A 391 -1.57 19.38 -7.15
C ARG A 391 -1.24 19.82 -5.74
N ALA A 392 -1.83 20.91 -5.27
CA ALA A 392 -1.61 21.43 -3.92
C ALA A 392 -2.02 20.42 -2.83
N CYS A 393 -3.14 19.70 -3.04
CA CYS A 393 -3.57 18.63 -2.13
C CYS A 393 -2.54 17.51 -2.05
N VAL A 394 -2.01 17.05 -3.20
CA VAL A 394 -1.01 15.96 -3.24
C VAL A 394 0.30 16.40 -2.57
N GLU A 395 0.79 17.59 -2.84
CA GLU A 395 2.01 18.14 -2.21
C GLU A 395 1.89 18.25 -0.70
N ALA A 396 0.75 18.74 -0.21
CA ALA A 396 0.54 18.96 1.23
C ALA A 396 0.34 17.68 2.03
N ARG A 397 -0.34 16.68 1.46
CA ARG A 397 -0.84 15.53 2.22
C ARG A 397 -0.18 14.20 1.83
N PHE A 398 0.28 14.07 0.60
CA PHE A 398 0.76 12.80 0.04
C PHE A 398 2.23 12.84 -0.40
N ASN A 399 2.96 13.89 -0.09
CA ASN A 399 4.40 13.97 -0.37
C ASN A 399 5.15 12.84 0.34
N LEU A 400 5.91 12.06 -0.44
CA LEU A 400 6.61 10.86 0.02
C LEU A 400 7.59 11.17 1.15
N GLU A 401 8.38 12.24 1.00
CA GLU A 401 9.40 12.61 1.99
C GLU A 401 8.77 12.95 3.34
N THR A 402 7.75 13.82 3.33
CA THR A 402 7.00 14.18 4.54
C THR A 402 6.35 12.96 5.22
N LEU A 403 5.84 12.02 4.42
CA LEU A 403 5.22 10.81 4.98
C LEU A 403 6.25 9.84 5.55
N ASN A 404 7.43 9.72 4.93
CA ASN A 404 8.52 8.92 5.49
C ASN A 404 9.04 9.54 6.82
N ASP A 405 9.15 10.87 6.92
CA ASP A 405 9.49 11.54 8.19
C ASP A 405 8.46 11.25 9.27
N ARG A 406 7.17 11.32 8.93
CA ARG A 406 6.07 10.97 9.86
C ARG A 406 6.11 9.50 10.28
N LEU A 407 6.51 8.59 9.38
CA LEU A 407 6.65 7.16 9.71
C LEU A 407 7.77 6.94 10.72
N VAL A 408 8.91 7.58 10.53
CA VAL A 408 10.04 7.55 11.48
C VAL A 408 9.62 8.13 12.83
N GLY A 409 8.92 9.26 12.85
CA GLY A 409 8.38 9.84 14.08
C GLY A 409 7.50 8.86 14.83
N ARG A 410 6.55 8.20 14.14
CA ARG A 410 5.67 7.19 14.73
C ARG A 410 6.45 5.99 15.30
N TYR A 411 7.49 5.54 14.62
CA TYR A 411 8.32 4.46 15.16
C TYR A 411 9.00 4.88 16.45
N ARG A 412 9.54 6.10 16.51
CA ARG A 412 10.19 6.64 17.71
C ARG A 412 9.22 6.78 18.87
N ASP A 413 8.00 7.25 18.62
CA ASP A 413 6.95 7.39 19.65
C ASP A 413 6.56 6.06 20.30
N LEU A 414 6.73 4.95 19.58
CA LEU A 414 6.45 3.61 20.10
C LEU A 414 7.59 3.04 20.97
N LEU A 415 8.81 3.54 20.80
CA LEU A 415 9.96 3.02 21.54
C LEU A 415 9.93 3.55 22.98
N PRO A 416 10.45 2.76 23.95
CA PRO A 416 10.62 3.26 25.31
C PRO A 416 11.49 4.52 25.28
N THR A 417 11.04 5.58 25.93
CA THR A 417 11.91 6.73 26.20
C THR A 417 13.13 6.21 26.94
N ALA A 418 14.33 6.50 26.44
CA ALA A 418 15.54 6.13 27.15
C ALA A 418 15.44 6.69 28.58
N ASP A 419 15.43 5.81 29.57
CA ASP A 419 15.56 6.24 30.96
C ASP A 419 16.79 7.18 31.06
N PRO A 420 16.68 8.32 31.72
CA PRO A 420 17.86 9.15 32.00
C PRO A 420 18.92 8.24 32.66
N PRO A 421 20.20 8.37 32.28
CA PRO A 421 21.22 7.51 32.79
C PRO A 421 21.13 7.47 34.33
N ARG A 422 20.86 6.29 34.90
CA ARG A 422 20.83 6.12 36.35
C ARG A 422 22.10 6.74 36.91
N PRO A 423 22.03 7.63 37.91
CA PRO A 423 23.22 8.20 38.50
C PRO A 423 24.14 7.04 38.95
N ARG A 424 25.37 7.08 38.49
CA ARG A 424 26.37 6.10 38.88
C ARG A 424 26.43 6.10 40.43
N GLN A 425 26.04 4.99 41.04
CA GLN A 425 26.28 4.82 42.48
C GLN A 425 27.75 5.05 42.72
N PRO A 426 28.12 5.92 43.67
CA PRO A 426 29.53 6.08 44.02
C PRO A 426 30.07 4.73 44.48
N ALA A 427 31.23 4.35 43.94
CA ALA A 427 31.94 3.15 44.35
C ALA A 427 32.09 3.18 45.87
N LEU A 428 31.59 2.15 46.55
CA LEU A 428 31.84 1.94 47.97
C LEU A 428 33.36 1.87 48.18
N ALA A 429 33.87 2.88 48.87
CA ALA A 429 35.27 2.88 49.31
C ALA A 429 35.53 1.63 50.14
N THR A 430 36.49 0.83 49.73
CA THR A 430 36.98 -0.30 50.49
C THR A 430 37.68 0.25 51.76
N PRO A 431 37.32 -0.17 52.96
CA PRO A 431 38.04 0.26 54.13
C PRO A 431 39.44 -0.39 54.15
N ALA A 432 40.42 0.41 54.58
CA ALA A 432 41.84 0.05 54.74
C ALA A 432 42.07 -1.01 55.80
#